data_a372d254454f8d3a946e7bb177536ef8
#
_entry.id   a372d254454f8d3a946e7bb177536ef8
#
_cell.length_a   1.000
_cell.length_b   1.000
_cell.length_c   1.000
_cell.angle_alpha   90.00
_cell.angle_beta   90.00
_cell.angle_gamma   90.00
#
_symmetry.space_group_name_H-M   'P 1'
#
loop_
_entity.id
_entity.type
_entity.pdbx_description
1 polymer ?
#
loop_
_entity_poly.entity_id
_entity_poly.type
_entity_poly.pdbx_seq_one_letter_code
_entity_poly.pdbx_strand_id
1 'polypeptide(L)'
;MNYIELTINGVDYKLTLNMANMIALEKALGENPLNVLMSMQENKLPQFDIITTILLYSMKKYQPKTNQNDVYNLIDNYLEEGNDIGALIQLVVAVFEKAGYFRQNTTAKAE
;
A
#
# COMPACT_ATOMS: atom_id res chain seq x y z
N MET A 1 -2.33 14.20 -8.49
CA MET A 1 -1.48 13.77 -7.39
C MET A 1 -1.39 12.29 -7.36
N ASN A 2 -0.20 11.77 -7.11
CA ASN A 2 0.04 10.34 -7.18
C ASN A 2 0.14 9.68 -5.82
N TYR A 3 -0.61 10.18 -4.86
CA TYR A 3 -0.57 9.60 -3.52
C TYR A 3 -1.97 9.42 -2.96
N ILE A 4 -2.08 8.54 -1.97
CA ILE A 4 -3.28 8.32 -1.20
C ILE A 4 -3.08 9.02 0.14
N GLU A 5 -4.10 9.70 0.64
CA GLU A 5 -4.06 10.28 1.97
C GLU A 5 -4.71 9.34 2.96
N LEU A 6 -4.10 9.19 4.12
CA LEU A 6 -4.60 8.33 5.18
C LEU A 6 -4.49 9.08 6.50
N THR A 7 -5.60 9.19 7.23
CA THR A 7 -5.60 9.85 8.53
C THR A 7 -5.85 8.81 9.61
N ILE A 8 -4.96 8.73 10.58
CA ILE A 8 -5.08 7.79 11.70
C ILE A 8 -4.73 8.55 12.97
N ASN A 9 -5.61 8.49 13.96
CA ASN A 9 -5.45 9.18 15.24
C ASN A 9 -5.16 10.67 15.04
N GLY A 10 -5.82 11.28 14.06
CA GLY A 10 -5.66 12.70 13.78
C GLY A 10 -4.37 13.06 13.07
N VAL A 11 -3.56 12.09 12.67
CA VAL A 11 -2.31 12.33 11.94
C VAL A 11 -2.52 11.96 10.48
N ASP A 12 -2.11 12.86 9.58
CA ASP A 12 -2.26 12.65 8.15
C ASP A 12 -0.99 12.07 7.56
N TYR A 13 -1.14 11.02 6.77
CA TYR A 13 -0.04 10.38 6.08
C TYR A 13 -0.31 10.41 4.58
N LYS A 14 0.75 10.44 3.78
CA LYS A 14 0.64 10.33 2.33
C LYS A 14 1.40 9.08 1.89
N LEU A 15 0.74 8.26 1.09
CA LEU A 15 1.27 6.97 0.65
C LEU A 15 1.42 6.97 -0.86
N THR A 16 2.61 6.64 -1.34
CA THR A 16 2.84 6.50 -2.78
C THR A 16 4.08 5.61 -2.98
N LEU A 17 4.27 5.16 -4.21
CA LEU A 17 5.45 4.38 -4.58
C LEU A 17 6.05 5.00 -5.83
N ASN A 18 7.07 5.84 -5.64
CA ASN A 18 7.83 6.30 -6.80
C ASN A 18 8.75 5.16 -7.25
N MET A 19 9.38 5.30 -8.39
CA MET A 19 10.14 4.18 -8.96
C MET A 19 11.29 3.74 -8.06
N ALA A 20 11.98 4.69 -7.43
CA ALA A 20 13.08 4.33 -6.52
C ALA A 20 12.59 3.48 -5.35
N ASN A 21 11.46 3.87 -4.76
CA ASN A 21 10.88 3.12 -3.65
C ASN A 21 10.28 1.79 -4.13
N MET A 22 9.75 1.76 -5.36
CA MET A 22 9.24 0.52 -5.94
C MET A 22 10.37 -0.50 -6.14
N ILE A 23 11.51 -0.06 -6.62
CA ILE A 23 12.68 -0.94 -6.79
C ILE A 23 13.17 -1.42 -5.42
N ALA A 24 13.21 -0.54 -4.44
CA ALA A 24 13.62 -0.94 -3.08
C ALA A 24 12.62 -1.94 -2.50
N LEU A 25 11.34 -1.76 -2.75
CA LEU A 25 10.30 -2.69 -2.32
C LEU A 25 10.50 -4.05 -2.99
N GLU A 26 10.75 -4.06 -4.29
CA GLU A 26 10.98 -5.30 -5.00
C GLU A 26 12.13 -6.10 -4.39
N LYS A 27 13.22 -5.42 -4.04
CA LYS A 27 14.36 -6.07 -3.42
C LYS A 27 14.01 -6.60 -2.03
N ALA A 28 13.24 -5.84 -1.27
CA ALA A 28 12.86 -6.25 0.07
C ALA A 28 11.91 -7.46 0.04
N LEU A 29 11.03 -7.54 -0.95
CA LEU A 29 10.10 -8.64 -1.07
C LEU A 29 10.72 -9.87 -1.72
N GLY A 30 11.76 -9.69 -2.51
CA GLY A 30 12.36 -10.78 -3.27
C GLY A 30 11.56 -11.16 -4.50
N GLU A 31 10.58 -10.34 -4.90
CA GLU A 31 9.77 -10.58 -6.07
C GLU A 31 9.15 -9.28 -6.55
N ASN A 32 8.63 -9.27 -7.75
CA ASN A 32 7.99 -8.09 -8.29
C ASN A 32 6.72 -7.80 -7.48
N PRO A 33 6.57 -6.60 -6.92
CA PRO A 33 5.38 -6.26 -6.14
C PRO A 33 4.08 -6.40 -6.91
N LEU A 34 4.10 -6.29 -8.24
CA LEU A 34 2.90 -6.46 -9.03
C LEU A 34 2.38 -7.90 -8.99
N ASN A 35 3.25 -8.88 -8.74
CA ASN A 35 2.80 -10.26 -8.54
C ASN A 35 1.97 -10.38 -7.27
N VAL A 36 2.37 -9.69 -6.21
CA VAL A 36 1.61 -9.66 -4.98
C VAL A 36 0.25 -9.01 -5.22
N LEU A 37 0.25 -7.90 -5.96
CA LEU A 37 -0.99 -7.19 -6.28
C LEU A 37 -1.95 -8.09 -7.06
N MET A 38 -1.45 -8.82 -8.04
CA MET A 38 -2.29 -9.71 -8.83
C MET A 38 -2.89 -10.82 -7.96
N SER A 39 -2.11 -11.34 -7.01
CA SER A 39 -2.63 -12.34 -6.08
C SER A 39 -3.77 -11.78 -5.23
N MET A 40 -3.63 -10.54 -4.77
CA MET A 40 -4.71 -9.90 -4.01
C MET A 40 -5.98 -9.78 -4.85
N GLN A 41 -5.84 -9.48 -6.12
CA GLN A 41 -6.99 -9.35 -7.01
C GLN A 41 -7.66 -10.70 -7.28
N GLU A 42 -6.95 -11.80 -7.02
CA GLU A 42 -7.49 -13.14 -7.14
C GLU A 42 -7.99 -13.66 -5.79
N ASN A 43 -8.21 -12.77 -4.84
CA ASN A 43 -8.70 -13.10 -3.49
C ASN A 43 -7.72 -13.92 -2.67
N LYS A 44 -6.43 -13.82 -2.98
CA LYS A 44 -5.40 -14.47 -2.18
C LYS A 44 -4.79 -13.41 -1.28
N LEU A 45 -4.81 -13.66 0.02
CA LEU A 45 -4.24 -12.70 0.96
C LEU A 45 -2.74 -12.94 1.08
N PRO A 46 -1.93 -11.90 0.92
CA PRO A 46 -0.49 -12.05 1.13
C PRO A 46 -0.20 -12.19 2.64
N GLN A 47 0.99 -12.63 2.95
CA GLN A 47 1.43 -12.68 4.33
C GLN A 47 1.47 -11.26 4.90
N PHE A 48 1.25 -11.15 6.20
CA PHE A 48 1.20 -9.83 6.83
C PHE A 48 2.53 -9.08 6.76
N ASP A 49 3.66 -9.81 6.80
CA ASP A 49 4.96 -9.16 6.65
C ASP A 49 5.11 -8.53 5.25
N ILE A 50 4.49 -9.10 4.25
CA ILE A 50 4.49 -8.53 2.91
C ILE A 50 3.66 -7.25 2.91
N ILE A 51 2.48 -7.26 3.51
CA ILE A 51 1.61 -6.09 3.59
C ILE A 51 2.32 -4.95 4.32
N THR A 52 2.95 -5.25 5.46
CA THR A 52 3.64 -4.22 6.24
C THR A 52 4.85 -3.68 5.50
N THR A 53 5.54 -4.52 4.74
CA THR A 53 6.68 -4.08 3.94
C THR A 53 6.23 -3.14 2.83
N ILE A 54 5.13 -3.46 2.15
CA ILE A 54 4.59 -2.58 1.12
C ILE A 54 4.21 -1.23 1.72
N LEU A 55 3.55 -1.22 2.88
CA LEU A 55 3.17 0.02 3.52
C LEU A 55 4.40 0.84 3.92
N LEU A 56 5.43 0.18 4.46
CA LEU A 56 6.66 0.88 4.84
C LEU A 56 7.24 1.63 3.65
N TYR A 57 7.40 0.95 2.51
CA TYR A 57 8.00 1.59 1.34
C TYR A 57 7.06 2.63 0.71
N SER A 58 5.74 2.46 0.88
CA SER A 58 4.79 3.44 0.38
C SER A 58 4.83 4.74 1.18
N MET A 59 5.39 4.72 2.39
CA MET A 59 5.50 5.89 3.25
C MET A 59 6.83 6.63 3.09
N LYS A 60 7.80 6.04 2.41
CA LYS A 60 9.16 6.58 2.40
C LYS A 60 9.29 7.96 1.77
N LYS A 61 8.51 8.24 0.74
CA LYS A 61 8.65 9.51 0.04
C LYS A 61 8.26 10.70 0.92
N TYR A 62 7.14 10.59 1.62
CA TYR A 62 6.61 11.69 2.40
C TYR A 62 6.89 11.57 3.89
N GLN A 63 7.16 10.36 4.39
CA GLN A 63 7.49 10.13 5.77
C GLN A 63 8.77 9.28 5.83
N PRO A 64 9.94 9.85 5.43
CA PRO A 64 11.15 9.04 5.23
C PRO A 64 11.73 8.43 6.50
N LYS A 65 11.35 8.92 7.68
CA LYS A 65 11.89 8.39 8.92
C LYS A 65 11.04 7.25 9.49
N THR A 66 9.98 6.85 8.79
CA THR A 66 9.13 5.75 9.25
C THR A 66 9.91 4.46 9.25
N ASN A 67 9.81 3.71 10.35
CA ASN A 67 10.43 2.40 10.45
C ASN A 67 9.36 1.32 10.56
N GLN A 68 9.78 0.07 10.63
CA GLN A 68 8.87 -1.07 10.64
C GLN A 68 7.92 -1.04 11.84
N ASN A 69 8.44 -0.68 13.03
CA ASN A 69 7.59 -0.60 14.22
C ASN A 69 6.54 0.48 14.10
N ASP A 70 6.86 1.58 13.42
CA ASP A 70 5.88 2.63 13.18
C ASP A 70 4.73 2.11 12.33
N VAL A 71 5.04 1.27 11.34
CA VAL A 71 4.00 0.68 10.49
C VAL A 71 3.13 -0.28 11.30
N TYR A 72 3.73 -1.09 12.16
CA TYR A 72 2.95 -1.98 13.01
C TYR A 72 1.96 -1.21 13.87
N ASN A 73 2.43 -0.13 14.51
CA ASN A 73 1.58 0.69 15.36
C ASN A 73 0.49 1.38 14.54
N LEU A 74 0.83 1.81 13.33
CA LEU A 74 -0.14 2.45 12.47
C LEU A 74 -1.27 1.47 12.10
N ILE A 75 -0.92 0.24 11.78
CA ILE A 75 -1.92 -0.78 11.44
C ILE A 75 -2.79 -1.09 12.66
N ASP A 76 -2.18 -1.24 13.83
CA ASP A 76 -2.94 -1.48 15.06
C ASP A 76 -3.97 -0.38 15.27
N ASN A 77 -3.55 0.88 15.11
CA ASN A 77 -4.46 2.01 15.27
C ASN A 77 -5.54 2.04 14.20
N TYR A 78 -5.16 1.70 12.98
CA TYR A 78 -6.09 1.64 11.85
C TYR A 78 -7.23 0.63 12.14
N LEU A 79 -6.88 -0.52 12.67
CA LEU A 79 -7.87 -1.54 13.01
C LEU A 79 -8.73 -1.10 14.20
N GLU A 80 -8.13 -0.41 15.18
CA GLU A 80 -8.88 0.07 16.32
C GLU A 80 -9.90 1.14 15.95
N GLU A 81 -9.68 1.83 14.84
CA GLU A 81 -10.62 2.85 14.38
C GLU A 81 -11.80 2.28 13.60
N GLY A 82 -11.93 0.96 13.58
CA GLY A 82 -13.08 0.34 12.96
C GLY A 82 -12.85 -0.19 11.55
N ASN A 83 -11.62 -0.12 11.06
CA ASN A 83 -11.28 -0.67 9.75
C ASN A 83 -10.94 -2.15 9.93
N ASP A 84 -11.03 -2.90 8.84
CA ASP A 84 -10.68 -4.32 8.88
C ASP A 84 -9.56 -4.63 7.88
N ILE A 85 -9.16 -5.89 7.83
CA ILE A 85 -8.08 -6.33 6.95
C ILE A 85 -8.47 -6.13 5.48
N GLY A 86 -9.73 -6.33 5.14
CA GLY A 86 -10.20 -6.08 3.78
C GLY A 86 -9.98 -4.63 3.36
N ALA A 87 -10.27 -3.69 4.26
CA ALA A 87 -10.03 -2.27 3.99
C ALA A 87 -8.54 -1.99 3.82
N LEU A 88 -7.70 -2.64 4.62
CA LEU A 88 -6.25 -2.49 4.52
C LEU A 88 -5.75 -2.98 3.16
N ILE A 89 -6.24 -4.13 2.70
CA ILE A 89 -5.88 -4.66 1.38
C ILE A 89 -6.32 -3.69 0.28
N GLN A 90 -7.52 -3.13 0.39
CA GLN A 90 -7.99 -2.17 -0.60
C GLN A 90 -7.14 -0.90 -0.60
N LEU A 91 -6.66 -0.48 0.58
CA LEU A 91 -5.77 0.66 0.68
C LEU A 91 -4.46 0.39 -0.07
N VAL A 92 -3.89 -0.79 0.11
CA VAL A 92 -2.65 -1.18 -0.57
C VAL A 92 -2.85 -1.18 -2.09
N VAL A 93 -3.96 -1.76 -2.55
CA VAL A 93 -4.26 -1.78 -3.99
C VAL A 93 -4.39 -0.34 -4.51
N ALA A 94 -5.06 0.53 -3.75
CA ALA A 94 -5.26 1.92 -4.15
C ALA A 94 -3.94 2.68 -4.26
N VAL A 95 -2.96 2.36 -3.41
CA VAL A 95 -1.63 3.00 -3.49
C VAL A 95 -0.98 2.68 -4.84
N PHE A 96 -1.01 1.42 -5.27
CA PHE A 96 -0.44 1.03 -6.56
C PHE A 96 -1.19 1.68 -7.71
N GLU A 97 -2.51 1.71 -7.65
CA GLU A 97 -3.32 2.31 -8.70
C GLU A 97 -3.05 3.81 -8.79
N LYS A 98 -3.06 4.50 -7.67
CA LYS A 98 -2.87 5.95 -7.64
C LYS A 98 -1.47 6.34 -8.12
N ALA A 99 -0.49 5.48 -7.83
CA ALA A 99 0.88 5.71 -8.27
C ALA A 99 1.07 5.41 -9.77
N GLY A 100 0.08 4.82 -10.41
CA GLY A 100 0.11 4.64 -11.86
C GLY A 100 0.57 3.27 -12.34
N TYR A 101 0.74 2.30 -11.45
CA TYR A 101 1.26 0.99 -11.85
C TYR A 101 0.21 0.12 -12.55
N PHE A 102 -1.06 0.44 -12.38
CA PHE A 102 -2.13 -0.16 -13.16
C PHE A 102 -3.34 0.77 -13.11
N ARG A 103 -4.34 0.52 -13.97
CA ARG A 103 -5.55 1.30 -13.96
C ARG A 103 -6.75 0.38 -13.91
N GLN A 104 -7.79 0.83 -13.19
CA GLN A 104 -9.03 0.07 -13.17
C GLN A 104 -9.61 0.04 -14.57
N ASN A 105 -9.99 -1.15 -15.00
CA ASN A 105 -10.54 -1.27 -16.32
C ASN A 105 -12.04 -1.10 -16.29
N THR A 106 -12.46 0.11 -15.87
CA THR A 106 -13.85 0.32 -15.73
C THR A 106 -14.45 0.87 -16.92
N THR A 107 -13.69 1.38 -17.78
CA THR A 107 -14.23 1.97 -18.80
C THR A 107 -14.18 1.29 -19.95
N ALA A 108 -13.70 0.45 -19.88
CA ALA A 108 -13.71 -0.17 -20.98
C ALA A 108 -14.90 0.25 -21.71
N LYS A 109 -14.72 0.90 -21.36
CA LYS A 109 -15.44 1.09 -21.52
C LYS A 109 -15.78 1.45 -22.25
N ALA A 110 -15.83 1.65 -22.40
CA ALA A 110 -16.09 1.92 -22.88
C ALA A 110 -16.03 1.84 -23.89
N GLU A 111 -15.80 1.61 -24.17
CA GLU A 111 -15.95 1.33 -24.92
C GLU A 111 -16.49 1.18 -25.44
#